data_08f1baf41b60313d514fddb62ee74f80
#
_entry.id   08f1baf41b60313d514fddb62ee74f80
#
_cell.length_a   1.000
_cell.length_b   1.000
_cell.length_c   1.000
_cell.angle_alpha   90.00
_cell.angle_beta   90.00
_cell.angle_gamma   90.00
#
_symmetry.space_group_name_H-M   'P 1'
#
loop_
_entity.id
_entity.type
_entity.pdbx_description
1 polymer ?
#
loop_
_entity_poly.entity_id
_entity_poly.type
_entity_poly.pdbx_seq_one_letter_code
_entity_poly.pdbx_strand_id
1 'polypeptide(L)'
;MAIVVVISFLFAIPSVDDALSDDTGFPFIYVFKNATSVAGVNGLTAIILLPVIFSNILFNASTSRQTFAFARDKGLPFAHWIAKVDPKRKIPVNAIALSCIISCLLSLINIGSLTAFNAIISLNVAALMYTYIISISCIIYRKIWHPDTLPARRWDLGRWGLTVNIVGLLYCMFALFWALWPSETPVTVDNFNWSVVIFGGVLVVSLVMYAVKGRREYYGPVVIVRRD
;
A
#
# COMPACT_ATOMS: atom_id res chain seq x y z
N MET A 1 -3.64 -14.78 15.31
CA MET A 1 -4.43 -13.65 15.85
C MET A 1 -5.51 -13.17 14.88
N ALA A 2 -5.23 -12.82 13.63
CA ALA A 2 -6.26 -12.31 12.69
C ALA A 2 -7.48 -13.24 12.52
N ILE A 3 -7.25 -14.54 12.34
CA ILE A 3 -8.34 -15.52 12.19
C ILE A 3 -9.26 -15.56 13.43
N VAL A 4 -8.68 -15.51 14.63
CA VAL A 4 -9.45 -15.48 15.89
C VAL A 4 -10.33 -14.22 15.96
N VAL A 5 -9.78 -13.08 15.59
CA VAL A 5 -10.52 -11.80 15.57
C VAL A 5 -11.68 -11.87 14.57
N VAL A 6 -11.43 -12.36 13.34
CA VAL A 6 -12.47 -12.51 12.31
C VAL A 6 -13.58 -13.45 12.78
N ILE A 7 -13.23 -14.62 13.33
CA ILE A 7 -14.21 -15.57 13.86
C ILE A 7 -15.02 -14.92 14.99
N SER A 8 -14.36 -14.28 15.96
CA SER A 8 -15.04 -13.61 17.08
C SER A 8 -16.02 -12.55 16.60
N PHE A 9 -15.64 -11.75 15.59
CA PHE A 9 -16.52 -10.74 14.99
C PHE A 9 -17.71 -11.38 14.28
N LEU A 10 -17.49 -12.42 13.47
CA LEU A 10 -18.58 -13.13 12.76
C LEU A 10 -19.62 -13.71 13.72
N PHE A 11 -19.19 -14.23 14.87
CA PHE A 11 -20.11 -14.75 15.90
C PHE A 11 -20.76 -13.63 16.73
N ALA A 12 -20.17 -12.45 16.80
CA ALA A 12 -20.67 -11.32 17.56
C ALA A 12 -21.62 -10.41 16.77
N ILE A 13 -21.71 -10.55 15.45
CA ILE A 13 -22.60 -9.75 14.60
C ILE A 13 -24.03 -10.31 14.71
N PRO A 14 -25.01 -9.54 15.26
CA PRO A 14 -26.40 -10.00 15.35
C PRO A 14 -27.10 -10.03 13.99
N SER A 15 -26.87 -8.99 13.17
CA SER A 15 -27.42 -8.81 11.82
C SER A 15 -26.37 -8.13 10.94
N VAL A 16 -26.10 -8.72 9.77
CA VAL A 16 -25.13 -8.15 8.82
C VAL A 16 -25.71 -6.91 8.14
N ASP A 17 -26.99 -6.92 7.79
CA ASP A 17 -27.65 -5.82 7.10
C ASP A 17 -27.69 -4.56 7.99
N ASP A 18 -28.01 -4.72 9.27
CA ASP A 18 -28.00 -3.61 10.22
C ASP A 18 -26.60 -3.08 10.50
N ALA A 19 -25.59 -3.96 10.52
CA ALA A 19 -24.20 -3.57 10.70
C ALA A 19 -23.67 -2.75 9.51
N LEU A 20 -24.10 -3.07 8.30
CA LEU A 20 -23.72 -2.33 7.07
C LEU A 20 -24.46 -1.00 6.92
N SER A 21 -25.67 -0.89 7.49
CA SER A 21 -26.52 0.31 7.45
C SER A 21 -26.40 1.22 8.68
N ASP A 22 -25.52 0.90 9.64
CA ASP A 22 -25.35 1.70 10.87
C ASP A 22 -24.87 3.14 10.55
N ASP A 23 -25.51 4.12 11.18
CA ASP A 23 -25.23 5.56 10.98
C ASP A 23 -23.79 5.98 11.20
N THR A 24 -23.01 5.19 11.93
CA THR A 24 -21.58 5.46 12.15
C THR A 24 -20.72 5.17 10.92
N GLY A 25 -21.21 4.41 9.93
CA GLY A 25 -20.45 3.96 8.76
C GLY A 25 -19.34 2.95 9.07
N PHE A 26 -19.25 2.47 10.32
CA PHE A 26 -18.26 1.52 10.78
C PHE A 26 -18.90 0.27 11.41
N PRO A 27 -19.03 -0.84 10.69
CA PRO A 27 -19.66 -2.06 11.17
C PRO A 27 -19.15 -2.59 12.53
N PHE A 28 -17.85 -2.41 12.81
CA PHE A 28 -17.29 -2.85 14.08
C PHE A 28 -17.83 -2.08 15.29
N ILE A 29 -18.20 -0.81 15.12
CA ILE A 29 -18.82 0.00 16.19
C ILE A 29 -20.22 -0.54 16.50
N TYR A 30 -20.99 -0.93 15.47
CA TYR A 30 -22.29 -1.57 15.65
C TYR A 30 -22.18 -2.85 16.49
N VAL A 31 -21.20 -3.71 16.20
CA VAL A 31 -20.94 -4.91 17.00
C VAL A 31 -20.63 -4.56 18.46
N PHE A 32 -19.81 -3.54 18.70
CA PHE A 32 -19.50 -3.11 20.06
C PHE A 32 -20.70 -2.52 20.79
N LYS A 33 -21.58 -1.76 20.11
CA LYS A 33 -22.82 -1.23 20.69
C LYS A 33 -23.73 -2.34 21.18
N ASN A 34 -23.80 -3.47 20.46
CA ASN A 34 -24.62 -4.61 20.84
C ASN A 34 -23.99 -5.50 21.91
N ALA A 35 -22.65 -5.47 22.02
CA ALA A 35 -21.93 -6.34 22.95
C ALA A 35 -21.62 -5.67 24.30
N THR A 36 -21.53 -4.33 24.37
CA THR A 36 -21.07 -3.61 25.57
C THR A 36 -21.85 -2.33 25.84
N SER A 37 -21.60 -1.72 27.02
CA SER A 37 -22.09 -0.38 27.35
C SER A 37 -21.38 0.71 26.56
N VAL A 38 -21.94 1.93 26.54
CA VAL A 38 -21.33 3.11 25.86
C VAL A 38 -19.87 3.34 26.28
N ALA A 39 -19.55 3.19 27.55
CA ALA A 39 -18.18 3.29 28.04
C ALA A 39 -17.27 2.19 27.45
N GLY A 40 -17.80 0.97 27.32
CA GLY A 40 -17.09 -0.14 26.68
C GLY A 40 -16.85 0.08 25.20
N VAL A 41 -17.85 0.59 24.46
CA VAL A 41 -17.71 0.98 23.05
C VAL A 41 -16.59 1.99 22.86
N ASN A 42 -16.59 3.06 23.66
CA ASN A 42 -15.56 4.10 23.59
C ASN A 42 -14.16 3.54 23.91
N GLY A 43 -14.06 2.67 24.92
CA GLY A 43 -12.81 2.03 25.28
C GLY A 43 -12.26 1.11 24.18
N LEU A 44 -13.09 0.24 23.62
CA LEU A 44 -12.70 -0.67 22.55
C LEU A 44 -12.34 0.08 21.26
N THR A 45 -13.11 1.13 20.93
CA THR A 45 -12.79 1.99 19.79
C THR A 45 -11.46 2.73 19.97
N ALA A 46 -11.17 3.22 21.17
CA ALA A 46 -9.88 3.85 21.48
C ALA A 46 -8.71 2.87 21.36
N ILE A 47 -8.89 1.62 21.79
CA ILE A 47 -7.87 0.55 21.62
C ILE A 47 -7.56 0.29 20.15
N ILE A 48 -8.54 0.38 19.24
CA ILE A 48 -8.32 0.25 17.80
C ILE A 48 -7.69 1.52 17.23
N LEU A 49 -8.12 2.69 17.67
CA LEU A 49 -7.67 3.97 17.13
C LEU A 49 -6.18 4.24 17.43
N LEU A 50 -5.71 3.91 18.62
CA LEU A 50 -4.31 4.14 19.02
C LEU A 50 -3.29 3.46 18.07
N PRO A 51 -3.36 2.14 17.80
CA PRO A 51 -2.46 1.50 16.84
C PRO A 51 -2.57 2.09 15.42
N VAL A 52 -3.76 2.52 14.99
CA VAL A 52 -3.94 3.14 13.67
C VAL A 52 -3.19 4.46 13.59
N ILE A 53 -3.25 5.30 14.65
CA ILE A 53 -2.48 6.56 14.72
C ILE A 53 -0.98 6.28 14.66
N PHE A 54 -0.46 5.36 15.48
CA PHE A 54 0.96 5.01 15.47
C PHE A 54 1.40 4.41 14.13
N SER A 55 0.57 3.55 13.54
CA SER A 55 0.82 2.98 12.22
C SER A 55 0.92 4.06 11.14
N ASN A 56 0.03 5.06 11.17
CA ASN A 56 0.06 6.17 10.22
C ASN A 56 1.38 6.97 10.29
N ILE A 57 1.89 7.24 11.50
CA ILE A 57 3.17 7.91 11.71
C ILE A 57 4.31 7.10 11.08
N LEU A 58 4.33 5.79 11.30
CA LEU A 58 5.36 4.89 10.75
C LEU A 58 5.27 4.79 9.22
N PHE A 59 4.06 4.70 8.66
CA PHE A 59 3.85 4.69 7.21
C PHE A 59 4.31 5.99 6.57
N ASN A 60 3.99 7.14 7.16
CA ASN A 60 4.47 8.43 6.66
C ASN A 60 6.00 8.52 6.70
N ALA A 61 6.63 8.06 7.77
CA ALA A 61 8.09 8.01 7.87
C ALA A 61 8.73 7.08 6.82
N SER A 62 8.11 5.93 6.54
CA SER A 62 8.58 5.00 5.51
C SER A 62 8.42 5.59 4.11
N THR A 63 7.24 6.12 3.80
CA THR A 63 6.94 6.73 2.50
C THR A 63 7.85 7.91 2.19
N SER A 64 8.08 8.78 3.16
CA SER A 64 8.96 9.94 2.98
C SER A 64 10.42 9.53 2.72
N ARG A 65 10.90 8.46 3.37
CA ARG A 65 12.25 7.91 3.11
C ARG A 65 12.36 7.32 1.70
N GLN A 66 11.35 6.59 1.24
CA GLN A 66 11.32 6.04 -0.11
C GLN A 66 11.25 7.14 -1.16
N THR A 67 10.40 8.15 -0.95
CA THR A 67 10.30 9.34 -1.79
C THR A 67 11.62 10.08 -1.88
N PHE A 68 12.31 10.28 -0.75
CA PHE A 68 13.63 10.87 -0.71
C PHE A 68 14.67 10.04 -1.47
N ALA A 69 14.73 8.73 -1.24
CA ALA A 69 15.69 7.85 -1.91
C ALA A 69 15.49 7.87 -3.43
N PHE A 70 14.25 7.77 -3.88
CA PHE A 70 13.93 7.79 -5.30
C PHE A 70 14.19 9.17 -5.95
N ALA A 71 13.95 10.26 -5.22
CA ALA A 71 14.31 11.61 -5.66
C ALA A 71 15.84 11.80 -5.72
N ARG A 72 16.59 11.30 -4.73
CA ARG A 72 18.06 11.34 -4.72
C ARG A 72 18.64 10.66 -5.96
N ASP A 73 18.05 9.54 -6.36
CA ASP A 73 18.45 8.77 -7.52
C ASP A 73 17.89 9.36 -8.85
N LYS A 74 17.30 10.57 -8.81
CA LYS A 74 16.71 11.30 -9.95
C LYS A 74 15.52 10.61 -10.62
N GLY A 75 14.83 9.72 -9.92
CA GLY A 75 13.65 9.02 -10.42
C GLY A 75 12.36 9.85 -10.40
N LEU A 76 12.33 11.00 -9.69
CA LEU A 76 11.15 11.86 -9.57
C LEU A 76 11.34 13.21 -10.30
N PRO A 77 10.23 13.83 -10.75
CA PRO A 77 10.26 15.25 -11.14
C PRO A 77 10.60 16.10 -9.90
N PHE A 78 11.26 17.24 -10.13
CA PHE A 78 11.74 18.11 -9.05
C PHE A 78 12.67 17.42 -8.03
N ALA A 79 13.41 16.41 -8.48
CA ALA A 79 14.29 15.57 -7.66
C ALA A 79 15.20 16.38 -6.73
N HIS A 80 15.81 17.44 -7.24
CA HIS A 80 16.72 18.31 -6.47
C HIS A 80 16.03 18.98 -5.26
N TRP A 81 14.78 19.39 -5.41
CA TRP A 81 14.03 20.03 -4.31
C TRP A 81 13.56 18.98 -3.28
N ILE A 82 13.05 17.83 -3.75
CA ILE A 82 12.56 16.74 -2.87
C ILE A 82 13.73 16.13 -2.09
N ALA A 83 14.87 15.89 -2.74
CA ALA A 83 16.06 15.29 -2.13
C ALA A 83 16.86 16.23 -1.23
N LYS A 84 16.40 17.46 -1.01
CA LYS A 84 17.11 18.41 -0.14
C LYS A 84 16.99 17.98 1.34
N VAL A 85 18.14 17.80 1.99
CA VAL A 85 18.23 17.49 3.43
C VAL A 85 18.43 18.79 4.21
N ASP A 86 17.68 18.97 5.29
CA ASP A 86 17.86 20.08 6.21
C ASP A 86 19.20 19.95 6.97
N PRO A 87 20.09 20.94 6.90
CA PRO A 87 21.41 20.85 7.53
C PRO A 87 21.35 20.76 9.05
N LYS A 88 20.32 21.36 9.69
CA LYS A 88 20.17 21.39 11.15
C LYS A 88 19.56 20.09 11.67
N ARG A 89 18.48 19.62 11.03
CA ARG A 89 17.70 18.45 11.45
C ARG A 89 18.21 17.13 10.88
N LYS A 90 19.02 17.20 9.81
CA LYS A 90 19.54 16.04 9.06
C LYS A 90 18.44 15.09 8.53
N ILE A 91 17.28 15.65 8.22
CA ILE A 91 16.12 14.92 7.68
C ILE A 91 15.66 15.57 6.36
N PRO A 92 15.02 14.81 5.44
CA PRO A 92 14.49 15.31 4.18
C PRO A 92 13.11 15.98 4.39
N VAL A 93 13.09 17.19 4.95
CA VAL A 93 11.84 17.91 5.30
C VAL A 93 10.90 18.04 4.10
N ASN A 94 11.44 18.32 2.90
CA ASN A 94 10.62 18.48 1.70
C ASN A 94 9.91 17.19 1.27
N ALA A 95 10.57 16.04 1.40
CA ALA A 95 9.95 14.74 1.11
C ALA A 95 8.86 14.41 2.14
N ILE A 96 9.08 14.73 3.42
CA ILE A 96 8.08 14.56 4.48
C ILE A 96 6.87 15.47 4.23
N ALA A 97 7.10 16.75 3.96
CA ALA A 97 6.05 17.71 3.68
C ALA A 97 5.22 17.30 2.45
N LEU A 98 5.87 16.86 1.38
CA LEU A 98 5.20 16.36 0.18
C LEU A 98 4.29 15.16 0.50
N SER A 99 4.79 14.17 1.23
CA SER A 99 4.01 12.99 1.66
C SER A 99 2.80 13.41 2.51
N CYS A 100 3.00 14.31 3.48
CA CYS A 100 1.91 14.82 4.32
C CYS A 100 0.86 15.58 3.51
N ILE A 101 1.27 16.48 2.60
CA ILE A 101 0.35 17.26 1.78
C ILE A 101 -0.49 16.33 0.89
N ILE A 102 0.14 15.36 0.22
CA ILE A 102 -0.59 14.39 -0.61
C ILE A 102 -1.57 13.59 0.25
N SER A 103 -1.16 13.10 1.42
CA SER A 103 -2.06 12.36 2.32
C SER A 103 -3.24 13.20 2.78
N CYS A 104 -3.03 14.48 3.12
CA CYS A 104 -4.12 15.39 3.48
C CYS A 104 -5.07 15.63 2.31
N LEU A 105 -4.56 15.87 1.10
CA LEU A 105 -5.38 16.06 -0.09
C LEU A 105 -6.23 14.82 -0.41
N LEU A 106 -5.64 13.62 -0.32
CA LEU A 106 -6.36 12.36 -0.52
C LEU A 106 -7.42 12.14 0.57
N SER A 107 -7.15 12.54 1.81
CA SER A 107 -8.13 12.45 2.90
C SER A 107 -9.33 13.37 2.69
N LEU A 108 -9.17 14.54 2.06
CA LEU A 108 -10.26 15.45 1.74
C LEU A 108 -11.25 14.85 0.72
N ILE A 109 -10.80 13.94 -0.14
CA ILE A 109 -11.64 13.25 -1.13
C ILE A 109 -12.74 12.44 -0.43
N ASN A 110 -12.46 11.87 0.75
CA ASN A 110 -13.44 11.11 1.53
C ASN A 110 -14.66 11.95 1.93
N ILE A 111 -14.48 13.26 2.10
CA ILE A 111 -15.60 14.18 2.43
C ILE A 111 -16.53 14.35 1.22
N GLY A 112 -16.00 14.27 0.00
CA GLY A 112 -16.74 14.50 -1.22
C GLY A 112 -17.36 13.26 -1.85
N SER A 113 -16.75 12.09 -1.72
CA SER A 113 -17.18 10.86 -2.39
C SER A 113 -16.63 9.60 -1.73
N LEU A 114 -17.51 8.76 -1.20
CA LEU A 114 -17.18 7.42 -0.72
C LEU A 114 -16.62 6.51 -1.81
N THR A 115 -17.18 6.60 -3.02
CA THR A 115 -16.71 5.83 -4.19
C THR A 115 -15.26 6.16 -4.54
N ALA A 116 -14.91 7.45 -4.55
CA ALA A 116 -13.55 7.89 -4.81
C ALA A 116 -12.58 7.45 -3.68
N PHE A 117 -13.04 7.47 -2.43
CA PHE A 117 -12.25 6.97 -1.30
C PHE A 117 -11.98 5.46 -1.39
N ASN A 118 -13.00 4.67 -1.71
CA ASN A 118 -12.87 3.23 -1.93
C ASN A 118 -11.93 2.91 -3.11
N ALA A 119 -11.96 3.71 -4.16
CA ALA A 119 -11.02 3.58 -5.28
C ALA A 119 -9.56 3.82 -4.83
N ILE A 120 -9.30 4.77 -3.92
CA ILE A 120 -7.96 5.01 -3.38
C ILE A 120 -7.48 3.82 -2.53
N ILE A 121 -8.36 3.23 -1.72
CA ILE A 121 -8.03 2.03 -0.91
C ILE A 121 -7.68 0.86 -1.85
N SER A 122 -8.51 0.60 -2.85
CA SER A 122 -8.27 -0.45 -3.85
C SER A 122 -6.97 -0.22 -4.62
N LEU A 123 -6.69 1.04 -4.98
CA LEU A 123 -5.45 1.45 -5.64
C LEU A 123 -4.22 1.13 -4.77
N ASN A 124 -4.29 1.35 -3.46
CA ASN A 124 -3.19 1.05 -2.55
C ASN A 124 -2.87 -0.45 -2.55
N VAL A 125 -3.88 -1.31 -2.46
CA VAL A 125 -3.72 -2.77 -2.52
C VAL A 125 -3.16 -3.19 -3.88
N ALA A 126 -3.72 -2.66 -4.98
CA ALA A 126 -3.28 -2.97 -6.33
C ALA A 126 -1.82 -2.59 -6.57
N ALA A 127 -1.40 -1.38 -6.16
CA ALA A 127 -0.04 -0.92 -6.28
C ALA A 127 0.94 -1.80 -5.49
N LEU A 128 0.59 -2.18 -4.27
CA LEU A 128 1.39 -3.06 -3.42
C LEU A 128 1.55 -4.45 -4.06
N MET A 129 0.46 -5.07 -4.49
CA MET A 129 0.49 -6.39 -5.15
C MET A 129 1.31 -6.35 -6.44
N TYR A 130 1.18 -5.29 -7.22
CA TYR A 130 1.94 -5.13 -8.47
C TYR A 130 3.45 -5.04 -8.23
N THR A 131 3.90 -4.33 -7.20
CA THR A 131 5.32 -4.27 -6.85
C THR A 131 5.86 -5.63 -6.42
N TYR A 132 5.08 -6.43 -5.67
CA TYR A 132 5.43 -7.81 -5.33
C TYR A 132 5.48 -8.71 -6.56
N ILE A 133 4.54 -8.59 -7.48
CA ILE A 133 4.55 -9.36 -8.75
C ILE A 133 5.87 -9.11 -9.50
N ILE A 134 6.27 -7.86 -9.66
CA ILE A 134 7.54 -7.51 -10.33
C ILE A 134 8.73 -8.13 -9.59
N SER A 135 8.81 -7.91 -8.27
CA SER A 135 9.94 -8.36 -7.46
C SER A 135 10.09 -9.88 -7.46
N ILE A 136 8.96 -10.59 -7.24
CA ILE A 136 8.96 -12.07 -7.21
C ILE A 136 9.25 -12.63 -8.60
N SER A 137 8.69 -12.05 -9.66
CA SER A 137 8.97 -12.45 -11.04
C SER A 137 10.45 -12.30 -11.39
N CYS A 138 11.09 -11.20 -11.00
CA CYS A 138 12.52 -11.00 -11.18
C CYS A 138 13.34 -12.06 -10.42
N ILE A 139 12.95 -12.41 -9.20
CA ILE A 139 13.63 -13.45 -8.42
C ILE A 139 13.45 -14.82 -9.05
N ILE A 140 12.24 -15.18 -9.51
CA ILE A 140 11.96 -16.44 -10.22
C ILE A 140 12.81 -16.52 -11.49
N TYR A 141 12.79 -15.45 -12.30
CA TYR A 141 13.60 -15.37 -13.52
C TYR A 141 15.09 -15.61 -13.25
N ARG A 142 15.66 -14.93 -12.24
CA ARG A 142 17.07 -15.12 -11.87
C ARG A 142 17.36 -16.50 -11.33
N LYS A 143 16.46 -17.11 -10.55
CA LYS A 143 16.63 -18.48 -10.04
C LYS A 143 16.67 -19.52 -11.15
N ILE A 144 15.88 -19.32 -12.21
CA ILE A 144 15.77 -20.31 -13.31
C ILE A 144 16.90 -20.13 -14.32
N TRP A 145 17.15 -18.88 -14.74
CA TRP A 145 18.02 -18.60 -15.89
C TRP A 145 19.44 -18.16 -15.50
N HIS A 146 19.61 -17.56 -14.33
CA HIS A 146 20.90 -16.99 -13.89
C HIS A 146 21.15 -17.23 -12.40
N PRO A 147 21.22 -18.51 -11.93
CA PRO A 147 21.36 -18.82 -10.50
C PRO A 147 22.64 -18.26 -9.89
N ASP A 148 23.73 -18.22 -10.67
CA ASP A 148 25.04 -17.73 -10.22
C ASP A 148 25.10 -16.22 -9.93
N THR A 149 24.13 -15.46 -10.41
CA THR A 149 24.04 -14.01 -10.17
C THR A 149 23.36 -13.64 -8.85
N LEU A 150 22.84 -14.63 -8.12
CA LEU A 150 22.20 -14.37 -6.84
C LEU A 150 23.25 -14.21 -5.74
N PRO A 151 23.17 -13.15 -4.91
CA PRO A 151 24.10 -12.96 -3.81
C PRO A 151 23.97 -14.08 -2.77
N ALA A 152 25.08 -14.35 -2.08
CA ALA A 152 25.09 -15.31 -0.96
C ALA A 152 24.03 -14.92 0.08
N ARG A 153 23.25 -15.89 0.52
CA ARG A 153 22.12 -15.66 1.43
C ARG A 153 22.47 -16.21 2.82
N ARG A 154 22.06 -15.49 3.85
CA ARG A 154 22.16 -15.98 5.23
C ARG A 154 21.13 -17.08 5.53
N TRP A 155 20.01 -17.09 4.80
CA TRP A 155 18.93 -18.04 4.93
C TRP A 155 18.39 -18.43 3.56
N ASP A 156 18.16 -19.72 3.32
CA ASP A 156 17.61 -20.27 2.08
C ASP A 156 16.57 -21.35 2.38
N LEU A 157 15.48 -21.32 1.64
CA LEU A 157 14.42 -22.37 1.64
C LEU A 157 14.84 -23.63 0.85
N GLY A 158 16.05 -23.67 0.32
CA GLY A 158 16.54 -24.77 -0.50
C GLY A 158 15.64 -25.05 -1.71
N ARG A 159 15.30 -26.32 -1.94
CA ARG A 159 14.45 -26.75 -3.06
C ARG A 159 13.02 -26.17 -3.04
N TRP A 160 12.50 -25.79 -1.89
CA TRP A 160 11.17 -25.21 -1.75
C TRP A 160 11.10 -23.72 -2.12
N GLY A 161 12.23 -23.06 -2.20
CA GLY A 161 12.28 -21.61 -2.44
C GLY A 161 11.71 -21.18 -3.79
N LEU A 162 11.76 -22.01 -4.83
CA LEU A 162 11.13 -21.72 -6.11
C LEU A 162 9.61 -21.92 -6.02
N THR A 163 9.14 -23.02 -5.42
CA THR A 163 7.72 -23.33 -5.26
C THR A 163 7.01 -22.26 -4.44
N VAL A 164 7.60 -21.83 -3.33
CA VAL A 164 7.04 -20.75 -2.49
C VAL A 164 6.93 -19.45 -3.27
N ASN A 165 7.93 -19.10 -4.10
CA ASN A 165 7.87 -17.90 -4.93
C ASN A 165 6.76 -17.99 -5.98
N ILE A 166 6.57 -19.15 -6.63
CA ILE A 166 5.49 -19.35 -7.62
C ILE A 166 4.12 -19.22 -6.95
N VAL A 167 3.91 -19.87 -5.82
CA VAL A 167 2.64 -19.76 -5.07
C VAL A 167 2.40 -18.31 -4.64
N GLY A 168 3.43 -17.62 -4.13
CA GLY A 168 3.36 -16.21 -3.77
C GLY A 168 3.01 -15.31 -4.97
N LEU A 169 3.59 -15.59 -6.14
CA LEU A 169 3.28 -14.85 -7.37
C LEU A 169 1.81 -15.06 -7.78
N LEU A 170 1.33 -16.30 -7.79
CA LEU A 170 -0.06 -16.62 -8.12
C LEU A 170 -1.04 -15.93 -7.15
N TYR A 171 -0.73 -15.93 -5.86
CA TYR A 171 -1.52 -15.22 -4.86
C TYR A 171 -1.55 -13.70 -5.12
N CYS A 172 -0.40 -13.09 -5.42
CA CYS A 172 -0.34 -11.66 -5.72
C CYS A 172 -1.14 -11.30 -6.99
N MET A 173 -1.10 -12.16 -8.02
CA MET A 173 -1.90 -11.97 -9.23
C MET A 173 -3.40 -12.10 -8.95
N PHE A 174 -3.80 -13.10 -8.16
CA PHE A 174 -5.17 -13.29 -7.72
C PHE A 174 -5.66 -12.07 -6.90
N ALA A 175 -4.87 -11.64 -5.92
CA ALA A 175 -5.22 -10.49 -5.09
C ALA A 175 -5.29 -9.18 -5.90
N LEU A 176 -4.39 -8.97 -6.88
CA LEU A 176 -4.43 -7.82 -7.78
C LEU A 176 -5.71 -7.81 -8.62
N PHE A 177 -6.09 -8.97 -9.19
CA PHE A 177 -7.31 -9.09 -9.97
C PHE A 177 -8.54 -8.68 -9.16
N TRP A 178 -8.71 -9.26 -7.95
CA TRP A 178 -9.86 -8.96 -7.11
C TRP A 178 -9.82 -7.55 -6.51
N ALA A 179 -8.66 -6.98 -6.27
CA ALA A 179 -8.55 -5.59 -5.81
C ALA A 179 -9.03 -4.57 -6.87
N LEU A 180 -8.96 -4.93 -8.14
CA LEU A 180 -9.43 -4.09 -9.25
C LEU A 180 -10.86 -4.41 -9.68
N TRP A 181 -11.45 -5.52 -9.19
CA TRP A 181 -12.81 -5.93 -9.54
C TRP A 181 -13.84 -5.01 -8.88
N PRO A 182 -14.98 -4.71 -9.56
CA PRO A 182 -16.08 -3.97 -8.95
C PRO A 182 -16.65 -4.71 -7.72
N SER A 183 -17.08 -3.97 -6.70
CA SER A 183 -17.62 -4.54 -5.47
C SER A 183 -19.04 -5.10 -5.65
N GLU A 184 -19.79 -4.61 -6.63
CA GLU A 184 -21.20 -4.93 -6.84
C GLU A 184 -21.53 -5.19 -8.29
N THR A 185 -22.56 -5.99 -8.53
CA THR A 185 -23.14 -6.27 -9.87
C THR A 185 -24.65 -6.03 -9.84
N PRO A 186 -25.24 -5.34 -10.85
CA PRO A 186 -24.65 -4.85 -12.11
C PRO A 186 -23.75 -3.65 -11.91
N VAL A 187 -22.70 -3.56 -12.75
CA VAL A 187 -21.73 -2.47 -12.69
C VAL A 187 -22.35 -1.19 -13.24
N THR A 188 -22.36 -0.15 -12.43
CA THR A 188 -22.81 1.21 -12.77
C THR A 188 -21.64 2.17 -12.67
N VAL A 189 -21.84 3.43 -13.11
CA VAL A 189 -20.80 4.47 -12.97
C VAL A 189 -20.48 4.75 -11.49
N ASP A 190 -21.45 4.60 -10.62
CA ASP A 190 -21.32 4.90 -9.18
C ASP A 190 -20.61 3.80 -8.39
N ASN A 191 -20.77 2.52 -8.80
CA ASN A 191 -20.12 1.38 -8.14
C ASN A 191 -18.91 0.84 -8.92
N PHE A 192 -18.53 1.50 -10.03
CA PHE A 192 -17.34 1.13 -10.78
C PHE A 192 -16.07 1.36 -9.96
N ASN A 193 -15.16 0.39 -10.00
CA ASN A 193 -13.87 0.54 -9.32
C ASN A 193 -12.90 1.41 -10.12
N TRP A 194 -12.97 2.72 -9.91
CA TRP A 194 -12.13 3.72 -10.59
C TRP A 194 -10.62 3.55 -10.34
N SER A 195 -10.23 2.70 -9.40
CA SER A 195 -8.81 2.39 -9.16
C SER A 195 -8.11 1.85 -10.39
N VAL A 196 -8.81 1.12 -11.26
CA VAL A 196 -8.26 0.61 -12.54
C VAL A 196 -7.76 1.74 -13.42
N VAL A 197 -8.59 2.79 -13.56
CA VAL A 197 -8.27 3.96 -14.39
C VAL A 197 -7.11 4.75 -13.79
N ILE A 198 -7.14 4.97 -12.48
CA ILE A 198 -6.08 5.69 -11.77
C ILE A 198 -4.75 4.90 -11.86
N PHE A 199 -4.79 3.60 -11.61
CA PHE A 199 -3.60 2.74 -11.68
C PHE A 199 -3.01 2.70 -13.09
N GLY A 200 -3.85 2.49 -14.11
CA GLY A 200 -3.43 2.53 -15.52
C GLY A 200 -2.87 3.89 -15.92
N GLY A 201 -3.52 4.97 -15.51
CA GLY A 201 -3.05 6.34 -15.75
C GLY A 201 -1.67 6.62 -15.14
N VAL A 202 -1.46 6.22 -13.89
CA VAL A 202 -0.16 6.35 -13.20
C VAL A 202 0.92 5.54 -13.91
N LEU A 203 0.62 4.31 -14.35
CA LEU A 203 1.57 3.49 -15.11
C LEU A 203 1.95 4.15 -16.44
N VAL A 204 0.97 4.62 -17.20
CA VAL A 204 1.23 5.30 -18.48
C VAL A 204 2.09 6.55 -18.28
N VAL A 205 1.71 7.41 -17.33
CA VAL A 205 2.48 8.62 -17.01
C VAL A 205 3.91 8.27 -16.59
N SER A 206 4.08 7.25 -15.74
CA SER A 206 5.41 6.79 -15.30
C SER A 206 6.26 6.28 -16.44
N LEU A 207 5.69 5.52 -17.37
CA LEU A 207 6.38 5.00 -18.56
C LEU A 207 6.78 6.15 -19.51
N VAL A 208 5.88 7.11 -19.74
CA VAL A 208 6.17 8.30 -20.55
C VAL A 208 7.29 9.12 -19.92
N MET A 209 7.21 9.38 -18.62
CA MET A 209 8.28 10.10 -17.91
C MET A 209 9.62 9.35 -17.97
N TYR A 210 9.60 8.03 -17.84
CA TYR A 210 10.80 7.23 -17.99
C TYR A 210 11.37 7.30 -19.42
N ALA A 211 10.53 7.20 -20.44
CA ALA A 211 10.96 7.27 -21.85
C ALA A 211 11.55 8.64 -22.20
N VAL A 212 10.93 9.73 -21.72
CA VAL A 212 11.33 11.11 -22.04
C VAL A 212 12.58 11.55 -21.27
N LYS A 213 12.61 11.26 -19.98
CA LYS A 213 13.65 11.78 -19.07
C LYS A 213 14.39 10.69 -18.30
N GLY A 214 13.68 9.77 -17.70
CA GLY A 214 14.23 8.77 -16.79
C GLY A 214 15.33 7.93 -17.43
N ARG A 215 15.15 7.49 -18.67
CA ARG A 215 16.15 6.70 -19.40
C ARG A 215 17.52 7.39 -19.52
N ARG A 216 17.56 8.72 -19.46
CA ARG A 216 18.80 9.50 -19.60
C ARG A 216 19.42 9.90 -18.26
N GLU A 217 18.61 10.05 -17.23
CA GLU A 217 19.05 10.61 -15.94
C GLU A 217 19.03 9.58 -14.79
N TYR A 218 18.25 8.52 -14.90
CA TYR A 218 18.12 7.50 -13.86
C TYR A 218 19.04 6.32 -14.13
N TYR A 219 20.07 6.18 -13.31
CA TYR A 219 21.08 5.10 -13.41
C TYR A 219 20.80 3.93 -12.46
N GLY A 220 19.62 3.90 -11.81
CA GLY A 220 19.27 2.90 -10.80
C GLY A 220 19.69 3.34 -9.39
N PRO A 221 19.38 2.50 -8.39
CA PRO A 221 19.73 2.79 -7.00
C PRO A 221 21.25 2.80 -6.80
N VAL A 222 21.73 3.74 -6.00
CA VAL A 222 23.14 3.83 -5.65
C VAL A 222 23.56 2.58 -4.88
N VAL A 223 24.45 1.78 -5.45
CA VAL A 223 25.02 0.61 -4.79
C VAL A 223 26.07 1.08 -3.81
N ILE A 224 25.74 1.11 -2.54
CA ILE A 224 26.72 1.34 -1.46
C ILE A 224 27.42 0.02 -1.21
N VAL A 225 28.55 -0.21 -1.89
CA VAL A 225 29.42 -1.31 -1.57
C VAL A 225 30.21 -0.92 -0.31
N ARG A 226 29.88 -1.51 0.84
CA ARG A 226 30.82 -1.53 1.96
C ARG A 226 32.05 -2.33 1.51
N ARG A 227 33.13 -1.63 1.29
CA ARG A 227 34.45 -2.26 1.19
C ARG A 227 34.88 -2.45 2.64
N ASP A 228 34.74 -3.66 3.14
CA ASP A 228 35.38 -4.11 4.38
C ASP A 228 36.87 -4.35 4.09
#